data_45b85179742b8b137c07cc8ec921999e
#
_entry.id   45b85179742b8b137c07cc8ec921999e
#
_cell.length_a   1.000
_cell.length_b   1.000
_cell.length_c   1.000
_cell.angle_alpha   90.00
_cell.angle_beta   90.00
_cell.angle_gamma   90.00
#
_symmetry.space_group_name_H-M   'P 1'
#
loop_
_entity.id
_entity.type
_entity.pdbx_description
1 polymer ?
#
loop_
_entity_poly.entity_id
_entity_poly.type
_entity_poly.pdbx_seq_one_letter_code
_entity_poly.pdbx_strand_id
1 'polypeptide(L)'
;MRDDITLNSRAASLSDQLITVFETIFDPEIELDIYNLGLIYDINLDESGHLELLMTFTDTNCGCADTMPTEIADKLTKIDGINSVKVNITYTPVWKMTRISRYGRIALGISPRGGK
;
A
#
# COMPACT_ATOMS: atom_id res chain seq x y z
N MET A 1 -8.00 8.76 -0.22
CA MET A 1 -6.82 8.06 -0.81
C MET A 1 -5.74 9.09 -1.11
N ARG A 2 -4.49 8.70 -0.97
CA ARG A 2 -3.36 9.62 -1.19
C ARG A 2 -3.26 10.01 -2.66
N ASP A 3 -2.78 11.24 -2.92
CA ASP A 3 -2.66 11.76 -4.29
C ASP A 3 -1.59 11.04 -5.11
N ASP A 4 -0.62 10.41 -4.45
CA ASP A 4 0.45 9.68 -5.13
C ASP A 4 0.06 8.24 -5.49
N ILE A 5 -1.19 7.85 -5.24
CA ILE A 5 -1.72 6.55 -5.61
C ILE A 5 -2.70 6.73 -6.76
N THR A 6 -2.46 6.02 -7.86
CA THR A 6 -3.34 6.05 -9.02
C THR A 6 -4.46 5.02 -8.86
N LEU A 7 -5.70 5.44 -9.07
CA LEU A 7 -6.88 4.59 -8.95
C LEU A 7 -7.76 4.74 -10.18
N ASN A 8 -8.34 3.64 -10.64
CA ASN A 8 -9.46 3.76 -11.59
C ASN A 8 -10.77 4.04 -10.82
N SER A 9 -11.86 4.31 -11.55
CA SER A 9 -13.13 4.70 -10.93
C SER A 9 -13.68 3.65 -9.98
N ARG A 10 -13.57 2.37 -10.33
CA ARG A 10 -14.08 1.30 -9.49
C ARG A 10 -13.29 1.18 -8.20
N ALA A 11 -11.97 1.27 -8.28
CA ALA A 11 -11.13 1.24 -7.08
C ALA A 11 -11.40 2.45 -6.20
N ALA A 12 -11.60 3.62 -6.80
CA ALA A 12 -11.90 4.84 -6.06
C ALA A 12 -13.20 4.73 -5.27
N SER A 13 -14.19 4.01 -5.80
CA SER A 13 -15.44 3.81 -5.08
C SER A 13 -15.30 2.99 -3.80
N LEU A 14 -14.22 2.22 -3.68
CA LEU A 14 -13.92 1.42 -2.51
C LEU A 14 -12.74 1.98 -1.70
N SER A 15 -12.36 3.23 -1.95
CA SER A 15 -11.14 3.80 -1.37
C SER A 15 -11.10 3.72 0.16
N ASP A 16 -12.21 3.99 0.84
CA ASP A 16 -12.27 3.94 2.31
C ASP A 16 -11.98 2.52 2.82
N GLN A 17 -12.55 1.52 2.16
CA GLN A 17 -12.33 0.12 2.55
C GLN A 17 -10.91 -0.33 2.25
N LEU A 18 -10.36 0.12 1.11
CA LEU A 18 -8.98 -0.19 0.75
C LEU A 18 -8.01 0.41 1.76
N ILE A 19 -8.22 1.68 2.14
CA ILE A 19 -7.37 2.34 3.13
C ILE A 19 -7.42 1.59 4.46
N THR A 20 -8.61 1.21 4.91
CA THR A 20 -8.77 0.48 6.17
C THR A 20 -7.95 -0.80 6.17
N VAL A 21 -7.97 -1.54 5.06
CA VAL A 21 -7.19 -2.78 4.95
C VAL A 21 -5.69 -2.50 4.95
N PHE A 22 -5.25 -1.52 4.15
CA PHE A 22 -3.82 -1.19 4.07
C PHE A 22 -3.26 -0.73 5.41
N GLU A 23 -4.08 -0.06 6.23
CA GLU A 23 -3.66 0.39 7.56
C GLU A 23 -3.54 -0.74 8.58
N THR A 24 -3.97 -1.94 8.23
CA THR A 24 -3.80 -3.13 9.08
C THR A 24 -2.59 -3.97 8.71
N ILE A 25 -1.93 -3.64 7.61
CA ILE A 25 -0.77 -4.41 7.12
C ILE A 25 0.49 -3.60 7.37
N PHE A 26 1.38 -4.14 8.18
CA PHE A 26 2.56 -3.43 8.66
C PHE A 26 3.83 -4.00 8.04
N ASP A 27 4.77 -3.10 7.69
CA ASP A 27 6.12 -3.49 7.32
C ASP A 27 6.85 -3.96 8.59
N PRO A 28 7.42 -5.17 8.59
CA PRO A 28 8.05 -5.69 9.81
C PRO A 28 9.32 -4.96 10.20
N GLU A 29 9.95 -4.23 9.30
CA GLU A 29 11.19 -3.52 9.57
C GLU A 29 10.97 -2.10 10.07
N ILE A 30 9.89 -1.45 9.63
CA ILE A 30 9.64 -0.03 9.95
C ILE A 30 8.45 0.15 10.88
N GLU A 31 7.73 -0.88 11.22
CA GLU A 31 6.60 -0.83 12.18
C GLU A 31 5.55 0.26 11.83
N LEU A 32 5.32 0.47 10.54
CA LEU A 32 4.30 1.38 10.05
C LEU A 32 3.50 0.66 8.97
N ASP A 33 2.21 1.00 8.84
CA ASP A 33 1.36 0.38 7.85
C ASP A 33 1.78 0.77 6.42
N ILE A 34 1.48 -0.11 5.47
CA ILE A 34 1.91 0.07 4.09
C ILE A 34 1.28 1.28 3.41
N TYR A 35 0.09 1.71 3.87
CA TYR A 35 -0.55 2.90 3.32
C TYR A 35 0.25 4.17 3.67
N ASN A 36 0.55 4.34 4.94
CA ASN A 36 1.27 5.54 5.41
C ASN A 36 2.75 5.52 5.02
N LEU A 37 3.34 4.34 4.80
CA LEU A 37 4.69 4.24 4.26
C LEU A 37 4.79 4.70 2.81
N GLY A 38 3.66 4.71 2.09
CA GLY A 38 3.68 5.09 0.68
C GLY A 38 4.19 3.98 -0.23
N LEU A 39 3.93 2.73 0.13
CA LEU A 39 4.36 1.59 -0.68
C LEU A 39 3.45 1.30 -1.86
N ILE A 40 2.23 1.83 -1.85
CA ILE A 40 1.22 1.57 -2.89
C ILE A 40 1.37 2.62 -4.00
N TYR A 41 1.47 2.17 -5.25
CA TYR A 41 1.60 3.05 -6.40
C TYR A 41 0.35 3.13 -7.26
N ASP A 42 -0.29 1.99 -7.51
CA ASP A 42 -1.41 1.92 -8.46
C ASP A 42 -2.39 0.84 -8.03
N ILE A 43 -3.68 1.12 -8.17
CA ILE A 43 -4.75 0.18 -7.85
C ILE A 43 -5.75 0.20 -9.00
N ASN A 44 -5.98 -0.96 -9.61
CA ASN A 44 -6.91 -1.09 -10.73
C ASN A 44 -7.89 -2.23 -10.43
N LEU A 45 -9.18 -1.90 -10.38
CA LEU A 45 -10.24 -2.87 -10.15
C LEU A 45 -11.09 -2.96 -11.41
N ASP A 46 -11.22 -4.16 -12.00
CA ASP A 46 -12.00 -4.35 -13.21
C ASP A 46 -13.47 -4.71 -12.91
N GLU A 47 -14.25 -4.91 -13.96
CA GLU A 47 -15.68 -5.17 -13.83
C GLU A 47 -15.99 -6.53 -13.20
N SER A 48 -15.07 -7.48 -13.29
CA SER A 48 -15.27 -8.82 -12.74
C SER A 48 -14.91 -8.90 -11.26
N GLY A 49 -14.37 -7.84 -10.69
CA GLY A 49 -13.92 -7.84 -9.30
C GLY A 49 -12.48 -8.27 -9.14
N HIS A 50 -11.72 -8.31 -10.23
CA HIS A 50 -10.28 -8.59 -10.16
C HIS A 50 -9.52 -7.29 -9.91
N LEU A 51 -8.73 -7.26 -8.84
CA LEU A 51 -7.95 -6.08 -8.46
C LEU A 51 -6.48 -6.35 -8.74
N GLU A 52 -5.84 -5.41 -9.44
CA GLU A 52 -4.39 -5.43 -9.62
C GLU A 52 -3.77 -4.30 -8.82
N LEU A 53 -2.83 -4.64 -7.98
CA LEU A 53 -2.14 -3.70 -7.09
C LEU A 53 -0.68 -3.62 -7.52
N LEU A 54 -0.19 -2.40 -7.73
CA LEU A 54 1.23 -2.17 -7.96
C LEU A 54 1.82 -1.51 -6.73
N MET A 55 2.85 -2.11 -6.16
CA MET A 55 3.48 -1.60 -4.95
C MET A 55 4.97 -1.88 -4.95
N THR A 56 5.64 -1.31 -3.96
CA THR A 56 7.07 -1.54 -3.74
C THR A 56 7.32 -1.89 -2.28
N PHE A 57 8.60 -2.15 -1.96
CA PHE A 57 9.05 -2.33 -0.59
C PHE A 57 10.10 -1.30 -0.24
N THR A 58 10.33 -1.10 1.05
CA THR A 58 11.33 -0.14 1.54
C THR A 58 12.76 -0.59 1.24
N ASP A 59 12.96 -1.90 1.09
CA ASP A 59 14.25 -2.49 0.80
C ASP A 59 14.08 -3.64 -0.18
N THR A 60 14.94 -3.73 -1.19
CA THR A 60 14.92 -4.81 -2.17
C THR A 60 15.25 -6.17 -1.56
N ASN A 61 15.88 -6.18 -0.39
CA ASN A 61 16.23 -7.39 0.34
C ASN A 61 15.27 -7.75 1.47
N CYS A 62 14.11 -7.10 1.50
CA CYS A 62 13.12 -7.34 2.55
C CYS A 62 12.52 -8.75 2.41
N GLY A 63 12.57 -9.53 3.48
CA GLY A 63 11.96 -10.86 3.50
C GLY A 63 10.46 -10.84 3.39
N CYS A 64 9.81 -9.70 3.61
CA CYS A 64 8.36 -9.56 3.49
C CYS A 64 7.88 -9.72 2.05
N ALA A 65 8.77 -9.67 1.06
CA ALA A 65 8.41 -9.88 -0.33
C ALA A 65 7.79 -11.27 -0.58
N ASP A 66 8.05 -12.24 0.29
CA ASP A 66 7.51 -13.59 0.15
C ASP A 66 6.11 -13.74 0.74
N THR A 67 5.79 -12.97 1.80
CA THR A 67 4.56 -13.17 2.57
C THR A 67 3.57 -12.02 2.46
N MET A 68 4.05 -10.80 2.33
CA MET A 68 3.18 -9.63 2.30
C MET A 68 2.17 -9.64 1.13
N PRO A 69 2.56 -9.99 -0.11
CA PRO A 69 1.57 -10.05 -1.20
C PRO A 69 0.41 -10.98 -0.92
N THR A 70 0.68 -12.13 -0.30
CA THR A 70 -0.38 -13.08 0.06
C THR A 70 -1.29 -12.51 1.13
N GLU A 71 -0.73 -11.87 2.14
CA GLU A 71 -1.51 -11.23 3.20
C GLU A 71 -2.41 -10.13 2.64
N ILE A 72 -1.88 -9.30 1.75
CA ILE A 72 -2.65 -8.23 1.11
C ILE A 72 -3.81 -8.81 0.31
N ALA A 73 -3.53 -9.82 -0.51
CA ALA A 73 -4.56 -10.46 -1.34
C ALA A 73 -5.66 -11.08 -0.48
N ASP A 74 -5.29 -11.79 0.57
CA ASP A 74 -6.26 -12.42 1.47
C ASP A 74 -7.18 -11.40 2.12
N LYS A 75 -6.63 -10.28 2.56
CA LYS A 75 -7.41 -9.26 3.23
C LYS A 75 -8.30 -8.48 2.27
N LEU A 76 -7.79 -8.19 1.07
CA LEU A 76 -8.55 -7.41 0.09
C LEU A 76 -9.72 -8.21 -0.50
N THR A 77 -9.58 -9.52 -0.65
CA THR A 77 -10.68 -10.34 -1.19
C THR A 77 -11.88 -10.42 -0.25
N LYS A 78 -11.73 -9.99 0.99
CA LYS A 78 -12.84 -9.91 1.94
C LYS A 78 -13.72 -8.68 1.74
N ILE A 79 -13.28 -7.74 0.91
CA ILE A 79 -14.07 -6.55 0.58
C ILE A 79 -15.11 -6.94 -0.47
N ASP A 80 -16.37 -6.55 -0.25
CA ASP A 80 -17.44 -6.77 -1.22
C ASP A 80 -17.09 -6.06 -2.54
N GLY A 81 -17.17 -6.80 -3.64
CA GLY A 81 -16.82 -6.29 -4.96
C GLY A 81 -15.43 -6.68 -5.42
N ILE A 82 -14.61 -7.26 -4.55
CA ILE A 82 -13.28 -7.75 -4.89
C ILE A 82 -13.30 -9.27 -4.79
N ASN A 83 -13.12 -9.95 -5.93
CA ASN A 83 -13.16 -11.41 -6.00
C ASN A 83 -11.77 -12.04 -6.04
N SER A 84 -10.82 -11.34 -6.63
CA SER A 84 -9.44 -11.81 -6.73
C SER A 84 -8.49 -10.63 -6.73
N VAL A 85 -7.25 -10.86 -6.29
CA VAL A 85 -6.23 -9.82 -6.19
C VAL A 85 -4.92 -10.34 -6.72
N LYS A 86 -4.29 -9.55 -7.57
CA LYS A 86 -2.92 -9.79 -8.02
C LYS A 86 -2.04 -8.64 -7.53
N VAL A 87 -0.99 -8.97 -6.81
CA VAL A 87 -0.04 -7.98 -6.31
C VAL A 87 1.20 -8.01 -7.19
N ASN A 88 1.52 -6.87 -7.80
CA ASN A 88 2.70 -6.71 -8.63
C ASN A 88 3.70 -5.85 -7.87
N ILE A 89 4.96 -6.29 -7.83
CA ILE A 89 6.01 -5.57 -7.10
C ILE A 89 6.93 -4.90 -8.11
N THR A 90 7.24 -3.64 -7.84
CA THR A 90 8.19 -2.88 -8.65
C THR A 90 9.15 -2.14 -7.73
N TYR A 91 10.36 -1.88 -8.22
CA TYR A 91 11.33 -1.04 -7.51
C TYR A 91 11.62 0.23 -8.30
N THR A 92 10.76 0.53 -9.26
CA THR A 92 10.84 1.75 -10.07
C THR A 92 9.50 2.45 -10.07
N PRO A 93 9.37 3.67 -9.53
CA PRO A 93 10.44 4.42 -8.85
C PRO A 93 10.83 3.80 -7.49
N VAL A 94 12.06 4.04 -7.06
CA VAL A 94 12.55 3.54 -5.77
C VAL A 94 11.80 4.24 -4.64
N TRP A 95 11.41 3.48 -3.62
CA TRP A 95 10.78 4.06 -2.43
C TRP A 95 11.77 4.97 -1.70
N LYS A 96 11.27 6.10 -1.21
CA LYS A 96 12.05 7.06 -0.43
C LYS A 96 11.26 7.47 0.81
N MET A 97 11.96 7.90 1.86
CA MET A 97 11.33 8.33 3.10
C MET A 97 10.38 9.50 2.90
N THR A 98 10.56 10.27 1.84
CA THR A 98 9.65 11.38 1.50
C THR A 98 8.23 10.89 1.16
N ARG A 99 8.06 9.61 0.86
CA ARG A 99 6.74 9.01 0.59
C ARG A 99 5.97 8.70 1.87
N ILE A 100 6.64 8.68 3.02
CA ILE A 100 5.96 8.46 4.30
C ILE A 100 5.01 9.62 4.55
N SER A 101 3.75 9.32 4.92
CA SER A 101 2.76 10.35 5.21
C SER A 101 3.17 11.17 6.44
N ARG A 102 2.56 12.36 6.57
CA ARG A 102 2.80 13.19 7.74
C ARG A 102 2.47 12.43 9.03
N TYR A 103 1.34 11.72 9.05
CA TYR A 103 0.96 10.87 10.17
C TYR A 103 2.04 9.83 10.48
N GLY A 104 2.54 9.15 9.44
CA GLY A 104 3.56 8.12 9.61
C GLY A 104 4.85 8.68 10.16
N ARG A 105 5.27 9.86 9.71
CA ARG A 105 6.48 10.51 10.22
C ARG A 105 6.35 10.83 11.70
N ILE A 106 5.20 11.32 12.10
CA ILE A 106 4.94 11.62 13.51
C ILE A 106 4.96 10.35 14.34
N ALA A 107 4.32 9.29 13.86
CA ALA A 107 4.25 8.01 14.55
C ALA A 107 5.64 7.39 14.74
N LEU A 108 6.54 7.59 13.78
CA LEU A 108 7.91 7.06 13.83
C LEU A 108 8.88 7.99 14.57
N GLY A 109 8.41 9.15 14.98
CA GLY A 109 9.28 10.15 15.62
C GLY A 109 10.15 10.95 14.66
N ILE A 110 9.86 10.88 13.35
CA ILE A 110 10.58 11.63 12.32
C ILE A 110 9.94 13.01 12.17
N SER A 111 10.77 14.05 12.07
CA SER A 111 10.25 15.40 11.87
C SER A 111 9.43 15.48 10.59
N PRO A 112 8.23 16.11 10.62
CA PRO A 112 7.44 16.30 9.40
C PRO A 112 8.14 17.09 8.31
N ARG A 113 9.18 17.82 8.67
CA ARG A 113 9.97 18.61 7.73
C ARG A 113 11.12 17.80 7.12
N GLY A 114 11.21 16.55 7.44
CA GLY A 114 12.25 15.68 6.89
C GLY A 114 13.65 16.14 7.29
N GLY A 115 14.26 15.48 8.24
CA GLY A 115 15.64 15.77 8.62
C GLY A 115 15.79 16.88 9.67
N LYS A 116 14.75 17.25 10.27
CA LYS A 116 14.81 18.24 11.37
C LYS A 116 14.65 17.56 12.70
#